data_771acd0d2f8277c21778bcb5a8b71998
#
_entry.id   771acd0d2f8277c21778bcb5a8b71998
#
_cell.length_a   1.000
_cell.length_b   1.000
_cell.length_c   1.000
_cell.angle_alpha   90.00
_cell.angle_beta   90.00
_cell.angle_gamma   90.00
#
_symmetry.space_group_name_H-M   'P 1'
#
loop_
_entity.id
_entity.type
_entity.pdbx_description
1 polymer ?
#
loop_
_entity_poly.entity_id
_entity_poly.type
_entity_poly.pdbx_seq_one_letter_code
_entity_poly.pdbx_strand_id
1 'polypeptide(L)'
;MRSSGISYALSIAALLAAVLLRWALDPLMGDTLPLVTLFGAVAAAVWLGGYRPAIVVTTLGYLACAYLFIPPRGSLVFDVQTVIGLVAYVFTCTLIIGFGAAMRKAQRRASEGRGLLQVALRSIGDAVITTDKDGRVTYLNPVAESLTGWMQQDALRQPLDSVFRIVNEQTRRPVESPATKALREGVVVGLAN
;
A
#
# COMPACT_ATOMS: atom_id res chain seq x y z
N MET A 1 1.10 -6.09 -13.09
CA MET A 1 1.24 -4.69 -13.61
C MET A 1 -0.02 -4.38 -14.41
N ARG A 2 -0.90 -3.47 -13.97
CA ARG A 2 -2.01 -2.98 -14.81
C ARG A 2 -1.39 -2.29 -16.02
N SER A 3 -1.87 -2.60 -17.24
CA SER A 3 -1.38 -1.93 -18.44
C SER A 3 -1.56 -0.42 -18.29
N SER A 4 -0.58 0.38 -18.71
CA SER A 4 -0.65 1.85 -18.62
C SER A 4 -1.98 2.39 -19.18
N GLY A 5 -2.51 1.79 -20.25
CA GLY A 5 -3.79 2.17 -20.84
C GLY A 5 -4.98 2.07 -19.89
N ILE A 6 -5.07 1.01 -19.09
CA ILE A 6 -6.17 0.85 -18.11
C ILE A 6 -6.11 1.92 -17.02
N SER A 7 -4.90 2.28 -16.56
CA SER A 7 -4.74 3.32 -15.55
C SER A 7 -5.17 4.70 -16.07
N TYR A 8 -4.85 5.03 -17.30
CA TYR A 8 -5.31 6.27 -17.93
C TYR A 8 -6.83 6.27 -18.15
N ALA A 9 -7.40 5.16 -18.65
CA ALA A 9 -8.83 5.05 -18.85
C ALA A 9 -9.63 5.23 -17.55
N LEU A 10 -9.19 4.60 -16.47
CA LEU A 10 -9.83 4.75 -15.15
C LEU A 10 -9.69 6.18 -14.60
N SER A 11 -8.55 6.84 -14.83
CA SER A 11 -8.34 8.21 -14.39
C SER A 11 -9.21 9.20 -15.16
N ILE A 12 -9.40 8.99 -16.48
CA ILE A 12 -10.32 9.77 -17.30
C ILE A 12 -11.77 9.51 -16.89
N ALA A 13 -12.13 8.27 -16.59
CA ALA A 13 -13.47 7.96 -16.08
C ALA A 13 -13.75 8.68 -14.74
N ALA A 14 -12.77 8.75 -13.84
CA ALA A 14 -12.88 9.51 -12.59
C ALA A 14 -13.04 11.02 -12.83
N LEU A 15 -12.35 11.57 -13.85
CA LEU A 15 -12.52 12.96 -14.27
C LEU A 15 -13.94 13.22 -14.79
N LEU A 16 -14.42 12.37 -15.69
CA LEU A 16 -15.78 12.49 -16.23
C LEU A 16 -16.84 12.42 -15.11
N ALA A 17 -16.68 11.47 -14.17
CA ALA A 17 -17.56 11.37 -13.03
C ALA A 17 -17.56 12.64 -12.15
N ALA A 18 -16.38 13.26 -11.93
CA ALA A 18 -16.26 14.49 -11.16
C ALA A 18 -16.90 15.69 -11.88
N VAL A 19 -16.76 15.80 -13.20
CA VAL A 19 -17.39 16.85 -14.01
C VAL A 19 -18.93 16.67 -14.05
N LEU A 20 -19.39 15.44 -14.24
CA LEU A 20 -20.83 15.13 -14.19
C LEU A 20 -21.41 15.39 -12.80
N LEU A 21 -20.71 15.03 -11.74
CA LEU A 21 -21.13 15.35 -10.38
C LEU A 21 -21.23 16.86 -10.17
N ARG A 22 -20.23 17.62 -10.64
CA ARG A 22 -20.26 19.09 -10.55
C ARG A 22 -21.44 19.67 -11.34
N TRP A 23 -21.71 19.13 -12.52
CA TRP A 23 -22.86 19.55 -13.35
C TRP A 23 -24.19 19.26 -12.68
N ALA A 24 -24.33 18.08 -12.04
CA ALA A 24 -25.54 17.73 -11.28
C ALA A 24 -25.74 18.62 -10.05
N LEU A 25 -24.63 19.11 -9.45
CA LEU A 25 -24.66 20.02 -8.29
C LEU A 25 -24.77 21.51 -8.68
N ASP A 26 -24.66 21.84 -9.97
CA ASP A 26 -24.72 23.24 -10.45
C ASP A 26 -25.95 24.03 -9.98
N PRO A 27 -27.18 23.42 -9.97
CA PRO A 27 -28.36 24.13 -9.46
C PRO A 27 -28.27 24.50 -7.98
N LEU A 28 -27.49 23.77 -7.20
CA LEU A 28 -27.33 23.99 -5.74
C LEU A 28 -26.13 24.89 -5.42
N MET A 29 -25.04 24.76 -6.17
CA MET A 29 -23.76 25.43 -5.91
C MET A 29 -23.60 26.74 -6.70
N GLY A 30 -24.29 26.89 -7.83
CA GLY A 30 -24.13 28.01 -8.74
C GLY A 30 -22.67 28.20 -9.17
N ASP A 31 -22.20 29.45 -9.11
CA ASP A 31 -20.82 29.81 -9.50
C ASP A 31 -19.80 29.62 -8.36
N THR A 32 -20.24 29.06 -7.20
CA THR A 32 -19.35 28.84 -6.06
C THR A 32 -18.56 27.52 -6.22
N LEU A 33 -17.28 27.56 -5.84
CA LEU A 33 -16.39 26.39 -5.77
C LEU A 33 -16.36 25.51 -7.04
N PRO A 34 -16.12 26.08 -8.23
CA PRO A 34 -16.23 25.35 -9.49
C PRO A 34 -15.27 24.16 -9.61
N LEU A 35 -14.14 24.17 -8.89
CA LEU A 35 -13.07 23.17 -8.98
C LEU A 35 -13.10 22.13 -7.86
N VAL A 36 -14.07 22.18 -6.92
CA VAL A 36 -14.03 21.34 -5.71
C VAL A 36 -14.07 19.84 -6.00
N THR A 37 -14.89 19.43 -6.98
CA THR A 37 -15.02 18.00 -7.34
C THR A 37 -13.77 17.44 -8.03
N LEU A 38 -12.94 18.30 -8.63
CA LEU A 38 -11.73 17.90 -9.31
C LEU A 38 -10.65 17.36 -8.35
N PHE A 39 -10.58 17.87 -7.12
CA PHE A 39 -9.61 17.37 -6.14
C PHE A 39 -9.80 15.87 -5.88
N GLY A 40 -11.05 15.39 -5.82
CA GLY A 40 -11.37 13.98 -5.71
C GLY A 40 -10.90 13.17 -6.94
N ALA A 41 -11.12 13.70 -8.15
CA ALA A 41 -10.66 13.06 -9.39
C ALA A 41 -9.13 12.98 -9.47
N VAL A 42 -8.42 14.04 -9.07
CA VAL A 42 -6.95 14.06 -9.02
C VAL A 42 -6.43 13.05 -7.99
N ALA A 43 -7.01 12.99 -6.80
CA ALA A 43 -6.65 12.01 -5.78
C ALA A 43 -6.88 10.56 -6.27
N ALA A 44 -8.03 10.29 -6.91
CA ALA A 44 -8.33 9.00 -7.51
C ALA A 44 -7.33 8.65 -8.63
N ALA A 45 -6.98 9.59 -9.50
CA ALA A 45 -6.00 9.39 -10.55
C ALA A 45 -4.61 9.07 -10.00
N VAL A 46 -4.18 9.75 -8.93
CA VAL A 46 -2.95 9.42 -8.21
C VAL A 46 -3.03 8.00 -7.70
N TRP A 47 -4.11 7.61 -7.05
CA TRP A 47 -4.27 6.27 -6.45
C TRP A 47 -4.36 5.15 -7.48
N LEU A 48 -5.02 5.36 -8.63
CA LEU A 48 -5.20 4.36 -9.68
C LEU A 48 -3.99 4.23 -10.61
N GLY A 49 -3.40 5.37 -11.01
CA GLY A 49 -2.41 5.41 -12.09
C GLY A 49 -1.06 6.04 -11.72
N GLY A 50 -0.99 6.77 -10.61
CA GLY A 50 0.20 7.51 -10.19
C GLY A 50 0.23 8.93 -10.73
N TYR A 51 1.43 9.55 -10.69
CA TYR A 51 1.57 10.98 -10.98
C TYR A 51 1.28 11.37 -12.44
N ARG A 52 1.61 10.52 -13.42
CA ARG A 52 1.41 10.81 -14.85
C ARG A 52 -0.06 10.98 -15.23
N PRO A 53 -0.97 10.01 -14.98
CA PRO A 53 -2.40 10.22 -15.21
C PRO A 53 -2.99 11.36 -14.39
N ALA A 54 -2.49 11.59 -13.17
CA ALA A 54 -2.97 12.68 -12.32
C ALA A 54 -2.68 14.06 -12.92
N ILE A 55 -1.51 14.27 -13.52
CA ILE A 55 -1.19 15.52 -14.24
C ILE A 55 -2.18 15.75 -15.40
N VAL A 56 -2.47 14.69 -16.17
CA VAL A 56 -3.44 14.79 -17.27
C VAL A 56 -4.83 15.17 -16.75
N VAL A 57 -5.28 14.51 -15.69
CA VAL A 57 -6.58 14.81 -15.04
C VAL A 57 -6.62 16.23 -14.50
N THR A 58 -5.53 16.71 -13.88
CA THR A 58 -5.43 18.08 -13.37
C THR A 58 -5.58 19.10 -14.49
N THR A 59 -4.85 18.92 -15.58
CA THR A 59 -4.86 19.88 -16.71
C THR A 59 -6.21 19.87 -17.44
N LEU A 60 -6.67 18.68 -17.85
CA LEU A 60 -7.94 18.55 -18.57
C LEU A 60 -9.14 18.94 -17.69
N GLY A 61 -9.09 18.58 -16.41
CA GLY A 61 -10.14 18.95 -15.45
C GLY A 61 -10.26 20.45 -15.27
N TYR A 62 -9.13 21.16 -15.12
CA TYR A 62 -9.16 22.62 -15.02
C TYR A 62 -9.77 23.25 -16.27
N LEU A 63 -9.31 22.86 -17.48
CA LEU A 63 -9.81 23.40 -18.73
C LEU A 63 -11.31 23.15 -18.91
N ALA A 64 -11.77 21.94 -18.60
CA ALA A 64 -13.20 21.59 -18.66
C ALA A 64 -14.02 22.44 -17.69
N CYS A 65 -13.60 22.55 -16.42
CA CYS A 65 -14.32 23.33 -15.44
C CYS A 65 -14.24 24.84 -15.68
N ALA A 66 -13.12 25.35 -16.15
CA ALA A 66 -12.98 26.77 -16.50
C ALA A 66 -13.93 27.14 -17.63
N TYR A 67 -14.08 26.28 -18.64
CA TYR A 67 -14.99 26.53 -19.76
C TYR A 67 -16.47 26.39 -19.39
N LEU A 68 -16.81 25.40 -18.56
CA LEU A 68 -18.23 25.04 -18.27
C LEU A 68 -18.82 25.81 -17.08
N PHE A 69 -18.03 26.13 -16.07
CA PHE A 69 -18.55 26.58 -14.75
C PHE A 69 -18.01 27.95 -14.28
N ILE A 70 -16.93 28.46 -14.90
CA ILE A 70 -16.39 29.79 -14.52
C ILE A 70 -16.99 30.86 -15.43
N PRO A 71 -17.67 31.91 -14.90
CA PRO A 71 -18.20 33.00 -15.72
C PRO A 71 -17.09 33.87 -16.35
N PRO A 72 -17.30 34.37 -17.59
CA PRO A 72 -18.43 34.09 -18.46
C PRO A 72 -18.33 32.72 -19.10
N ARG A 73 -19.37 31.88 -18.88
CA ARG A 73 -19.38 30.45 -19.34
C ARG A 73 -19.22 30.39 -20.86
N GLY A 74 -18.48 29.36 -21.31
CA GLY A 74 -18.19 29.15 -22.73
C GLY A 74 -17.00 30.00 -23.25
N SER A 75 -16.27 30.65 -22.37
CA SER A 75 -15.06 31.40 -22.73
C SER A 75 -13.96 31.19 -21.69
N LEU A 76 -12.70 31.32 -22.13
CA LEU A 76 -11.56 31.29 -21.21
C LEU A 76 -11.08 32.74 -21.02
N VAL A 77 -11.51 33.34 -19.93
CA VAL A 77 -11.08 34.72 -19.57
C VAL A 77 -10.09 34.62 -18.42
N PHE A 78 -9.00 35.32 -18.53
CA PHE A 78 -7.96 35.38 -17.51
C PHE A 78 -7.99 36.73 -16.83
N ASP A 79 -8.90 36.90 -15.86
CA ASP A 79 -8.87 37.99 -14.93
C ASP A 79 -8.06 37.66 -13.66
N VAL A 80 -7.84 38.64 -12.79
CA VAL A 80 -7.04 38.45 -11.57
C VAL A 80 -7.64 37.36 -10.67
N GLN A 81 -8.95 37.25 -10.60
CA GLN A 81 -9.65 36.32 -9.75
C GLN A 81 -9.48 34.87 -10.27
N THR A 82 -9.60 34.69 -11.57
CA THR A 82 -9.37 33.39 -12.25
C THR A 82 -7.91 32.94 -12.10
N VAL A 83 -6.96 33.86 -12.21
CA VAL A 83 -5.53 33.55 -12.01
C VAL A 83 -5.25 33.12 -10.56
N ILE A 84 -5.80 33.81 -9.57
CA ILE A 84 -5.66 33.41 -8.16
C ILE A 84 -6.25 32.01 -7.94
N GLY A 85 -7.43 31.73 -8.50
CA GLY A 85 -8.09 30.41 -8.45
C GLY A 85 -7.24 29.31 -9.10
N LEU A 86 -6.62 29.59 -10.26
CA LEU A 86 -5.70 28.68 -10.94
C LEU A 86 -4.47 28.37 -10.07
N VAL A 87 -3.83 29.40 -9.51
CA VAL A 87 -2.65 29.22 -8.64
C VAL A 87 -2.99 28.34 -7.42
N ALA A 88 -4.11 28.63 -6.75
CA ALA A 88 -4.58 27.86 -5.61
C ALA A 88 -4.89 26.40 -6.01
N TYR A 89 -5.53 26.19 -7.16
CA TYR A 89 -5.82 24.87 -7.70
C TYR A 89 -4.55 24.07 -7.99
N VAL A 90 -3.62 24.65 -8.74
CA VAL A 90 -2.35 24.00 -9.10
C VAL A 90 -1.53 23.68 -7.85
N PHE A 91 -1.48 24.61 -6.89
CA PHE A 91 -0.80 24.37 -5.61
C PHE A 91 -1.41 23.16 -4.87
N THR A 92 -2.73 23.12 -4.71
CA THR A 92 -3.43 22.02 -4.03
C THR A 92 -3.23 20.69 -4.76
N CYS A 93 -3.36 20.67 -6.11
CA CYS A 93 -3.13 19.47 -6.89
C CYS A 93 -1.69 18.97 -6.79
N THR A 94 -0.72 19.89 -6.75
CA THR A 94 0.70 19.56 -6.57
C THR A 94 0.94 18.87 -5.22
N LEU A 95 0.31 19.36 -4.14
CA LEU A 95 0.38 18.71 -2.83
C LEU A 95 -0.25 17.32 -2.85
N ILE A 96 -1.44 17.16 -3.47
CA ILE A 96 -2.12 15.85 -3.56
C ILE A 96 -1.25 14.86 -4.35
N ILE A 97 -0.70 15.26 -5.49
CA ILE A 97 0.15 14.42 -6.33
C ILE A 97 1.44 14.06 -5.61
N GLY A 98 2.11 15.05 -4.99
CA GLY A 98 3.36 14.85 -4.26
C GLY A 98 3.20 13.92 -3.07
N PHE A 99 2.19 14.15 -2.24
CA PHE A 99 1.90 13.30 -1.08
C PHE A 99 1.52 11.88 -1.51
N GLY A 100 0.64 11.75 -2.50
CA GLY A 100 0.24 10.45 -3.02
C GLY A 100 1.40 9.67 -3.66
N ALA A 101 2.31 10.35 -4.36
CA ALA A 101 3.53 9.73 -4.89
C ALA A 101 4.48 9.26 -3.77
N ALA A 102 4.66 10.07 -2.72
CA ALA A 102 5.47 9.73 -1.55
C ALA A 102 4.91 8.50 -0.81
N MET A 103 3.61 8.46 -0.56
CA MET A 103 2.93 7.31 0.06
C MET A 103 3.10 6.03 -0.75
N ARG A 104 2.92 6.09 -2.06
CA ARG A 104 3.13 4.94 -2.95
C ARG A 104 4.57 4.45 -2.94
N LYS A 105 5.54 5.37 -2.91
CA LYS A 105 6.96 5.02 -2.82
C LYS A 105 7.28 4.32 -1.49
N ALA A 106 6.72 4.82 -0.38
CA ALA A 106 6.88 4.22 0.94
C ALA A 106 6.29 2.80 0.99
N GLN A 107 5.07 2.61 0.45
CA GLN A 107 4.42 1.30 0.39
C GLN A 107 5.22 0.29 -0.45
N ARG A 108 5.75 0.72 -1.61
CA ARG A 108 6.59 -0.14 -2.46
C ARG A 108 7.86 -0.58 -1.73
N ARG A 109 8.57 0.34 -1.07
CA ARG A 109 9.77 0.02 -0.28
C ARG A 109 9.47 -0.98 0.83
N ALA A 110 8.36 -0.81 1.53
CA ALA A 110 7.95 -1.73 2.58
C ALA A 110 7.63 -3.14 2.02
N SER A 111 7.00 -3.24 0.84
CA SER A 111 6.71 -4.53 0.20
C SER A 111 7.97 -5.21 -0.35
N GLU A 112 8.90 -4.44 -0.93
CA GLU A 112 10.18 -4.94 -1.43
C GLU A 112 11.05 -5.48 -0.28
N GLY A 113 11.11 -4.75 0.86
CA GLY A 113 11.83 -5.21 2.04
C GLY A 113 11.30 -6.53 2.61
N ARG A 114 9.96 -6.69 2.66
CA ARG A 114 9.34 -7.96 3.06
C ARG A 114 9.66 -9.10 2.09
N GLY A 115 9.64 -8.82 0.78
CA GLY A 115 9.98 -9.81 -0.25
C GLY A 115 11.42 -10.30 -0.14
N LEU A 116 12.39 -9.39 0.05
CA LEU A 116 13.79 -9.72 0.25
C LEU A 116 14.02 -10.59 1.49
N LEU A 117 13.36 -10.26 2.61
CA LEU A 117 13.45 -11.07 3.83
C LEU A 117 12.93 -12.49 3.61
N GLN A 118 11.80 -12.65 2.91
CA GLN A 118 11.25 -13.97 2.59
C GLN A 118 12.19 -14.78 1.66
N VAL A 119 12.78 -14.13 0.67
CA VAL A 119 13.75 -14.81 -0.22
C VAL A 119 15.01 -15.22 0.56
N ALA A 120 15.53 -14.32 1.40
CA ALA A 120 16.68 -14.63 2.26
C ALA A 120 16.39 -15.84 3.17
N LEU A 121 15.26 -15.85 3.86
CA LEU A 121 14.86 -16.96 4.74
C LEU A 121 14.62 -18.27 3.99
N ARG A 122 14.23 -18.23 2.71
CA ARG A 122 14.07 -19.44 1.87
C ARG A 122 15.39 -19.98 1.33
N SER A 123 16.39 -19.11 1.14
CA SER A 123 17.69 -19.47 0.56
C SER A 123 18.72 -19.90 1.62
N ILE A 124 18.44 -19.71 2.91
CA ILE A 124 19.25 -20.24 4.00
C ILE A 124 19.07 -21.77 4.01
N GLY A 125 20.18 -22.52 3.97
CA GLY A 125 20.17 -23.97 4.05
C GLY A 125 19.74 -24.53 5.41
N ASP A 126 19.55 -23.66 6.39
CA ASP A 126 19.12 -24.00 7.75
C ASP A 126 17.62 -23.89 7.91
N ALA A 127 17.05 -24.71 8.80
CA ALA A 127 15.66 -24.63 9.18
C ALA A 127 15.37 -23.35 9.96
N VAL A 128 14.39 -22.57 9.52
CA VAL A 128 13.95 -21.37 10.21
C VAL A 128 12.48 -21.51 10.60
N ILE A 129 12.20 -21.38 11.89
CA ILE A 129 10.86 -21.31 12.45
C ILE A 129 10.75 -20.00 13.22
N THR A 130 9.69 -19.23 13.00
CA THR A 130 9.40 -18.03 13.79
C THR A 130 8.12 -18.22 14.58
N THR A 131 8.06 -17.59 15.77
CA THR A 131 6.90 -17.65 16.65
C THR A 131 6.44 -16.24 17.03
N ASP A 132 5.23 -16.12 17.49
CA ASP A 132 4.76 -14.94 18.22
C ASP A 132 5.26 -14.99 19.69
N LYS A 133 4.88 -13.96 20.46
CA LYS A 133 5.21 -13.85 21.90
C LYS A 133 4.62 -14.97 22.78
N ASP A 134 3.62 -15.66 22.29
CA ASP A 134 2.94 -16.76 22.99
C ASP A 134 3.50 -18.14 22.56
N GLY A 135 4.61 -18.15 21.80
CA GLY A 135 5.27 -19.36 21.32
C GLY A 135 4.52 -20.09 20.22
N ARG A 136 3.56 -19.43 19.54
CA ARG A 136 2.83 -20.02 18.42
C ARG A 136 3.57 -19.74 17.12
N VAL A 137 3.64 -20.74 16.27
CA VAL A 137 4.33 -20.65 14.98
C VAL A 137 3.67 -19.61 14.07
N THR A 138 4.48 -18.71 13.52
CA THR A 138 4.09 -17.68 12.57
C THR A 138 4.66 -17.89 11.18
N TYR A 139 5.76 -18.65 11.05
CA TYR A 139 6.38 -18.96 9.77
C TYR A 139 7.30 -20.18 9.88
N LEU A 140 7.33 -21.01 8.83
CA LEU A 140 8.32 -22.06 8.56
C LEU A 140 8.93 -21.82 7.17
N ASN A 141 10.28 -21.96 7.06
CA ASN A 141 10.88 -22.01 5.74
C ASN A 141 10.82 -23.46 5.17
N PRO A 142 11.03 -23.66 3.87
CA PRO A 142 10.95 -25.00 3.26
C PRO A 142 11.89 -26.05 3.88
N VAL A 143 13.03 -25.62 4.43
CA VAL A 143 13.96 -26.52 5.13
C VAL A 143 13.34 -27.00 6.44
N ALA A 144 12.71 -26.10 7.19
CA ALA A 144 12.00 -26.46 8.41
C ALA A 144 10.81 -27.39 8.12
N GLU A 145 10.05 -27.16 7.04
CA GLU A 145 8.98 -28.07 6.60
C GLU A 145 9.52 -29.48 6.35
N SER A 146 10.63 -29.57 5.60
CA SER A 146 11.27 -30.85 5.28
C SER A 146 11.79 -31.59 6.52
N LEU A 147 12.36 -30.87 7.50
CA LEU A 147 12.92 -31.46 8.69
C LEU A 147 11.88 -31.81 9.76
N THR A 148 10.82 -31.01 9.87
CA THR A 148 9.74 -31.25 10.87
C THR A 148 8.63 -32.14 10.33
N GLY A 149 8.48 -32.25 9.02
CA GLY A 149 7.37 -32.93 8.36
C GLY A 149 6.05 -32.13 8.39
N TRP A 150 6.06 -30.90 8.91
CA TRP A 150 4.88 -30.03 8.95
C TRP A 150 4.90 -29.08 7.74
N MET A 151 3.77 -28.99 7.05
CA MET A 151 3.59 -27.90 6.07
C MET A 151 3.32 -26.58 6.82
N GLN A 152 3.83 -25.46 6.28
CA GLN A 152 3.62 -24.14 6.93
C GLN A 152 2.16 -23.85 7.24
N GLN A 153 1.23 -24.15 6.31
CA GLN A 153 -0.19 -23.91 6.49
C GLN A 153 -0.79 -24.64 7.69
N ASP A 154 -0.30 -25.85 8.01
CA ASP A 154 -0.78 -26.69 9.11
C ASP A 154 -0.11 -26.34 10.44
N ALA A 155 1.15 -25.87 10.36
CA ALA A 155 1.94 -25.45 11.51
C ALA A 155 1.55 -24.05 12.04
N LEU A 156 0.95 -23.20 11.20
CA LEU A 156 0.56 -21.84 11.60
C LEU A 156 -0.36 -21.86 12.82
N ARG A 157 -0.01 -21.03 13.82
CA ARG A 157 -0.70 -20.89 15.13
C ARG A 157 -0.63 -22.12 16.04
N GLN A 158 0.05 -23.19 15.62
CA GLN A 158 0.32 -24.32 16.53
C GLN A 158 1.40 -23.92 17.53
N PRO A 159 1.37 -24.50 18.76
CA PRO A 159 2.47 -24.34 19.70
C PRO A 159 3.77 -24.88 19.11
N LEU A 160 4.89 -24.16 19.30
CA LEU A 160 6.17 -24.58 18.75
C LEU A 160 6.56 -26.00 19.17
N ASP A 161 6.32 -26.37 20.42
CA ASP A 161 6.66 -27.69 20.97
C ASP A 161 5.88 -28.85 20.31
N SER A 162 4.77 -28.55 19.62
CA SER A 162 4.03 -29.52 18.82
C SER A 162 4.66 -29.74 17.46
N VAL A 163 5.25 -28.70 16.86
CA VAL A 163 5.84 -28.69 15.53
C VAL A 163 7.31 -29.11 15.57
N PHE A 164 8.04 -28.64 16.57
CA PHE A 164 9.47 -28.88 16.73
C PHE A 164 9.77 -29.51 18.08
N ARG A 165 9.98 -30.84 18.08
CA ARG A 165 10.25 -31.62 19.28
C ARG A 165 11.73 -31.95 19.37
N ILE A 166 12.37 -31.55 20.46
CA ILE A 166 13.77 -31.86 20.74
C ILE A 166 13.85 -33.01 21.73
N VAL A 167 14.70 -33.99 21.43
CA VAL A 167 14.99 -35.11 22.31
C VAL A 167 16.50 -35.20 22.55
N ASN A 168 16.87 -35.63 23.72
CA ASN A 168 18.26 -35.92 24.04
C ASN A 168 18.73 -37.13 23.22
N GLU A 169 19.88 -37.03 22.56
CA GLU A 169 20.42 -38.05 21.65
C GLU A 169 20.64 -39.40 22.33
N GLN A 170 21.15 -39.38 23.55
CA GLN A 170 21.50 -40.60 24.30
C GLN A 170 20.31 -41.23 24.99
N THR A 171 19.49 -40.39 25.68
CA THR A 171 18.40 -40.88 26.52
C THR A 171 17.05 -40.97 25.80
N ARG A 172 16.94 -40.38 24.60
CA ARG A 172 15.70 -40.23 23.83
C ARG A 172 14.54 -39.57 24.59
N ARG A 173 14.84 -38.93 25.71
CA ARG A 173 13.82 -38.19 26.49
C ARG A 173 13.62 -36.79 25.92
N PRO A 174 12.39 -36.27 25.97
CA PRO A 174 12.12 -34.89 25.60
C PRO A 174 12.96 -33.89 26.42
N VAL A 175 13.48 -32.88 25.79
CA VAL A 175 14.26 -31.79 26.38
C VAL A 175 13.50 -30.49 26.18
N GLU A 176 13.56 -29.58 27.17
CA GLU A 176 12.98 -28.25 27.03
C GLU A 176 13.54 -27.54 25.79
N SER A 177 12.65 -27.02 24.96
CA SER A 177 13.05 -26.30 23.75
C SER A 177 13.86 -25.04 24.10
N PRO A 178 15.05 -24.82 23.50
CA PRO A 178 15.80 -23.56 23.66
C PRO A 178 14.96 -22.33 23.32
N ALA A 179 14.02 -22.45 22.39
CA ALA A 179 13.13 -21.38 22.03
C ALA A 179 12.12 -21.05 23.15
N THR A 180 11.58 -22.07 23.85
CA THR A 180 10.71 -21.86 25.02
C THR A 180 11.48 -21.17 26.15
N LYS A 181 12.73 -21.56 26.36
CA LYS A 181 13.62 -20.92 27.34
C LYS A 181 13.92 -19.47 26.93
N ALA A 182 14.26 -19.22 25.65
CA ALA A 182 14.52 -17.89 25.13
C ALA A 182 13.32 -16.95 25.26
N LEU A 183 12.10 -17.44 25.00
CA LEU A 183 10.86 -16.67 25.18
C LEU A 183 10.61 -16.31 26.65
N ARG A 184 10.88 -17.24 27.57
CA ARG A 184 10.71 -17.01 29.01
C ARG A 184 11.72 -16.04 29.59
N GLU A 185 12.97 -16.13 29.18
CA GLU A 185 14.08 -15.40 29.76
C GLU A 185 14.46 -14.13 28.98
N GLY A 186 13.93 -13.96 27.75
CA GLY A 186 14.22 -12.82 26.87
C GLY A 186 15.67 -12.78 26.38
N VAL A 187 16.34 -13.93 26.32
CA VAL A 187 17.76 -14.05 25.93
C VAL A 187 17.92 -14.98 24.72
N VAL A 188 19.02 -14.80 24.01
CA VAL A 188 19.41 -15.74 22.95
C VAL A 188 19.98 -17.00 23.59
N VAL A 189 19.37 -18.16 23.31
CA VAL A 189 19.82 -19.45 23.83
C VAL A 189 20.41 -20.25 22.66
N GLY A 190 21.72 -20.59 22.75
CA GLY A 190 22.37 -21.52 21.83
C GLY A 190 22.18 -22.96 22.30
N LEU A 191 22.19 -23.90 21.35
CA LEU A 191 22.36 -25.31 21.66
C LEU A 191 23.82 -25.51 22.11
N ALA A 192 24.03 -25.91 23.37
CA ALA A 192 25.33 -26.40 23.80
C ALA A 192 25.53 -27.81 23.22
N ASN A 193 26.60 -28.01 22.47
CA ASN A 193 27.07 -29.32 22.08
C ASN A 193 27.61 -30.11 23.27
#